data_52b40bffe1c993ca3b18596ce7292468
#
_entry.id   52b40bffe1c993ca3b18596ce7292468
#
_cell.length_a   1.000
_cell.length_b   1.000
_cell.length_c   1.000
_cell.angle_alpha   90.00
_cell.angle_beta   90.00
_cell.angle_gamma   90.00
#
_symmetry.space_group_name_H-M   'P 1'
#
loop_
_entity.id
_entity.type
_entity.pdbx_description
1 polymer ?
#
loop_
_entity_poly.entity_id
_entity_poly.type
_entity_poly.pdbx_seq_one_letter_code
_entity_poly.pdbx_strand_id
1 'polypeptide(L)'
;MPFVNDRGEQVDLVPGAPSPIDENNLSRDDLVTIENIAQLGWQAHREWESIIGEQPKPTWHVLTPAQQNDICDGVRYILEHPTVSVRVQHDYWRGRMAMDGWSYGETKNGAAMTHPNMVDFDQLSFPQQMKARLWRHIVHAVVG
;
A
#
# COMPACT_ATOMS: atom_id res chain seq x y z
N MET A 1 13.53 12.14 10.58
CA MET A 1 13.18 12.76 11.87
C MET A 1 12.37 11.80 12.69
N PRO A 2 12.76 11.51 13.91
CA PRO A 2 11.93 10.68 14.77
C PRO A 2 10.63 11.42 15.12
N PHE A 3 9.56 10.69 15.23
CA PHE A 3 8.34 11.19 15.82
C PHE A 3 8.49 11.27 17.34
N VAL A 4 7.84 12.24 17.91
CA VAL A 4 7.71 12.37 19.35
C VAL A 4 6.24 12.18 19.67
N ASN A 5 5.94 11.23 20.54
CA ASN A 5 4.56 11.00 20.98
C ASN A 5 4.11 12.08 21.97
N ASP A 6 2.86 12.00 22.40
CA ASP A 6 2.27 12.99 23.32
C ASP A 6 2.99 13.10 24.66
N ARG A 7 3.84 12.13 25.02
CA ARG A 7 4.63 12.10 26.24
C ARG A 7 6.06 12.58 26.06
N GLY A 8 6.40 13.03 24.84
CA GLY A 8 7.74 13.48 24.52
C GLY A 8 8.74 12.37 24.26
N GLU A 9 8.27 11.14 24.10
CA GLU A 9 9.11 9.97 23.80
C GLU A 9 9.31 9.84 22.30
N GLN A 10 10.54 9.49 21.90
CA GLN A 10 10.80 9.17 20.50
C GLN A 10 10.17 7.83 20.14
N VAL A 11 9.47 7.80 18.99
CA VAL A 11 8.91 6.57 18.43
C VAL A 11 9.43 6.39 17.00
N ASP A 12 9.57 5.13 16.59
CA ASP A 12 10.01 4.82 15.24
C ASP A 12 8.99 5.27 14.21
N LEU A 13 9.47 5.79 13.08
CA LEU A 13 8.62 6.21 11.97
C LEU A 13 7.89 5.04 11.31
N VAL A 14 8.41 3.85 11.46
CA VAL A 14 7.86 2.61 10.92
C VAL A 14 7.77 1.56 12.02
N PRO A 15 6.79 1.71 12.94
CA PRO A 15 6.64 0.76 14.05
C PRO A 15 6.40 -0.65 13.52
N GLY A 16 7.00 -1.62 14.18
CA GLY A 16 6.94 -3.01 13.76
C GLY A 16 7.95 -3.37 12.67
N ALA A 17 8.91 -2.50 12.39
CA ALA A 17 10.02 -2.82 11.49
C ALA A 17 10.70 -4.12 11.94
N PRO A 18 10.92 -5.09 11.02
CA PRO A 18 11.63 -6.30 11.39
C PRO A 18 13.05 -5.95 11.81
N SER A 19 13.47 -6.49 12.94
CA SER A 19 14.82 -6.24 13.40
C SER A 19 15.78 -7.24 12.81
N PRO A 20 16.58 -6.81 11.85
CA PRO A 20 18.00 -6.95 12.07
C PRO A 20 18.70 -5.60 12.15
N ILE A 21 17.97 -4.55 12.45
CA ILE A 21 18.56 -3.22 12.53
C ILE A 21 19.26 -3.06 13.87
N ASP A 22 20.55 -2.72 13.83
CA ASP A 22 21.32 -2.40 15.02
C ASP A 22 20.81 -1.06 15.58
N GLU A 23 20.14 -1.12 16.72
CA GLU A 23 19.57 0.05 17.40
C GLU A 23 20.61 1.12 17.75
N ASN A 24 21.88 0.75 17.82
CA ASN A 24 22.96 1.68 18.15
C ASN A 24 23.53 2.39 16.92
N ASN A 25 23.09 2.01 15.72
CA ASN A 25 23.61 2.54 14.46
C ASN A 25 22.55 2.76 13.41
N LEU A 26 21.34 3.19 13.82
CA LEU A 26 20.21 3.41 12.93
C LEU A 26 20.42 4.67 12.09
N SER A 27 20.32 4.52 10.78
CA SER A 27 20.12 5.64 9.87
C SER A 27 18.64 5.72 9.49
N ARG A 28 18.21 6.85 8.94
CA ARG A 28 16.86 6.99 8.40
C ARG A 28 16.59 5.93 7.33
N ASP A 29 17.58 5.65 6.50
CA ASP A 29 17.45 4.69 5.40
C ASP A 29 17.22 3.26 5.91
N ASP A 30 17.79 2.93 7.07
CA ASP A 30 17.57 1.63 7.70
C ASP A 30 16.14 1.44 8.18
N LEU A 31 15.46 2.52 8.55
CA LEU A 31 14.07 2.49 9.01
C LEU A 31 13.07 2.49 7.85
N VAL A 32 13.45 2.99 6.68
CA VAL A 32 12.57 3.13 5.51
C VAL A 32 12.85 2.00 4.53
N THR A 33 12.09 0.91 4.66
CA THR A 33 12.17 -0.22 3.74
C THR A 33 10.89 -0.32 2.93
N ILE A 34 10.96 -1.00 1.79
CA ILE A 34 9.77 -1.26 0.96
C ILE A 34 8.70 -1.97 1.79
N GLU A 35 9.09 -2.96 2.59
CA GLU A 35 8.15 -3.70 3.42
C GLU A 35 7.46 -2.79 4.46
N ASN A 36 8.21 -1.92 5.11
CA ASN A 36 7.66 -1.00 6.09
C ASN A 36 6.70 0.02 5.46
N ILE A 37 7.05 0.54 4.28
CA ILE A 37 6.17 1.42 3.51
C ILE A 37 4.89 0.67 3.12
N ALA A 38 5.03 -0.58 2.67
CA ALA A 38 3.90 -1.41 2.29
C ALA A 38 2.95 -1.66 3.46
N GLN A 39 3.47 -1.97 4.64
CA GLN A 39 2.67 -2.14 5.85
C GLN A 39 1.93 -0.86 6.23
N LEU A 40 2.63 0.27 6.19
CA LEU A 40 2.05 1.57 6.50
C LEU A 40 0.91 1.91 5.55
N GLY A 41 1.15 1.75 4.25
CA GLY A 41 0.14 2.00 3.23
C GLY A 41 -1.04 1.05 3.32
N TRP A 42 -0.78 -0.22 3.62
CA TRP A 42 -1.84 -1.21 3.82
C TRP A 42 -2.76 -0.83 4.97
N GLN A 43 -2.19 -0.43 6.11
CA GLN A 43 -2.98 0.00 7.26
C GLN A 43 -3.79 1.26 6.95
N ALA A 44 -3.21 2.22 6.25
CA ALA A 44 -3.93 3.42 5.83
C ALA A 44 -5.11 3.07 4.91
N HIS A 45 -4.95 2.09 4.04
CA HIS A 45 -6.04 1.63 3.18
C HIS A 45 -7.15 0.94 3.97
N ARG A 46 -6.80 0.17 4.99
CA ARG A 46 -7.80 -0.44 5.88
C ARG A 46 -8.62 0.63 6.60
N GLU A 47 -7.99 1.70 7.07
CA GLU A 47 -8.69 2.83 7.68
C GLU A 47 -9.61 3.53 6.68
N TRP A 48 -9.11 3.77 5.48
CA TRP A 48 -9.92 4.38 4.42
C TRP A 48 -11.14 3.54 4.08
N GLU A 49 -10.97 2.23 3.98
CA GLU A 49 -12.07 1.30 3.72
C GLU A 49 -13.14 1.39 4.80
N SER A 50 -12.74 1.48 6.07
CA SER A 50 -13.68 1.70 7.18
C SER A 50 -14.44 3.02 7.02
N ILE A 51 -13.74 4.09 6.66
CA ILE A 51 -14.34 5.42 6.49
C ILE A 51 -15.40 5.42 5.40
N ILE A 52 -15.14 4.75 4.28
CA ILE A 52 -16.06 4.71 3.13
C ILE A 52 -17.12 3.60 3.24
N GLY A 53 -17.17 2.88 4.36
CA GLY A 53 -18.19 1.87 4.61
C GLY A 53 -17.90 0.50 3.99
N GLU A 54 -16.70 0.27 3.51
CA GLU A 54 -16.29 -1.05 3.04
C GLU A 54 -15.80 -1.92 4.19
N GLN A 55 -15.91 -3.25 4.02
CA GLN A 55 -15.27 -4.19 4.94
C GLN A 55 -13.76 -4.06 4.78
N PRO A 56 -13.02 -3.71 5.85
CA PRO A 56 -11.57 -3.62 5.77
C PRO A 56 -10.93 -4.96 5.38
N LYS A 57 -9.89 -4.89 4.57
CA LYS A 57 -9.07 -6.06 4.24
C LYS A 57 -8.41 -6.62 5.50
N PRO A 58 -7.91 -7.87 5.45
CA PRO A 58 -7.19 -8.46 6.59
C PRO A 58 -5.99 -7.61 7.00
N THR A 59 -5.57 -7.74 8.26
CA THR A 59 -4.33 -7.11 8.72
C THR A 59 -3.13 -7.70 7.99
N TRP A 60 -2.06 -6.91 7.90
CA TRP A 60 -0.85 -7.32 7.17
C TRP A 60 -0.33 -8.69 7.56
N HIS A 61 -0.32 -8.99 8.86
CA HIS A 61 0.29 -10.22 9.37
C HIS A 61 -0.48 -11.51 9.05
N VAL A 62 -1.74 -11.42 8.65
CA VAL A 62 -2.51 -12.60 8.20
C VAL A 62 -2.43 -12.81 6.69
N LEU A 63 -1.81 -11.90 5.96
CA LEU A 63 -1.56 -12.07 4.54
C LEU A 63 -0.49 -13.15 4.32
N THR A 64 -0.63 -13.89 3.23
CA THR A 64 0.43 -14.83 2.82
C THR A 64 1.67 -14.06 2.36
N PRO A 65 2.86 -14.70 2.39
CA PRO A 65 4.06 -14.08 1.83
C PRO A 65 3.90 -13.63 0.38
N ALA A 66 3.18 -14.38 -0.44
CA ALA A 66 2.90 -14.02 -1.83
C ALA A 66 2.06 -12.74 -1.93
N GLN A 67 1.03 -12.62 -1.09
CA GLN A 67 0.20 -11.41 -1.04
C GLN A 67 1.01 -10.20 -0.57
N GLN A 68 1.83 -10.37 0.46
CA GLN A 68 2.73 -9.31 0.94
C GLN A 68 3.70 -8.87 -0.14
N ASN A 69 4.27 -9.81 -0.89
CA ASN A 69 5.19 -9.51 -1.98
C ASN A 69 4.51 -8.73 -3.11
N ASP A 70 3.27 -9.05 -3.42
CA ASP A 70 2.51 -8.32 -4.44
C ASP A 70 2.29 -6.85 -4.04
N ILE A 71 2.00 -6.61 -2.76
CA ILE A 71 1.83 -5.24 -2.24
C ILE A 71 3.17 -4.50 -2.27
N CYS A 72 4.24 -5.16 -1.85
CA CYS A 72 5.60 -4.60 -1.90
C CYS A 72 6.02 -4.26 -3.35
N ASP A 73 5.61 -5.07 -4.31
CA ASP A 73 5.90 -4.80 -5.71
C ASP A 73 5.21 -3.54 -6.21
N GLY A 74 3.98 -3.31 -5.77
CA GLY A 74 3.28 -2.05 -6.06
C GLY A 74 4.00 -0.83 -5.49
N VAL A 75 4.51 -0.93 -4.27
CA VAL A 75 5.34 0.13 -3.66
C VAL A 75 6.62 0.34 -4.46
N ARG A 76 7.29 -0.74 -4.85
CA ARG A 76 8.51 -0.67 -5.65
C ARG A 76 8.27 0.03 -6.99
N TYR A 77 7.15 -0.27 -7.63
CA TYR A 77 6.77 0.39 -8.88
C TYR A 77 6.68 1.90 -8.71
N ILE A 78 6.02 2.37 -7.66
CA ILE A 78 5.89 3.81 -7.38
C ILE A 78 7.26 4.44 -7.12
N LEU A 79 8.13 3.76 -6.39
CA LEU A 79 9.50 4.23 -6.11
C LEU A 79 10.34 4.34 -7.36
N GLU A 80 10.23 3.38 -8.26
CA GLU A 80 10.99 3.33 -9.51
C GLU A 80 10.43 4.27 -10.58
N HIS A 81 9.16 4.66 -10.45
CA HIS A 81 8.47 5.52 -11.42
C HIS A 81 7.80 6.70 -10.70
N PRO A 82 8.60 7.58 -10.06
CA PRO A 82 8.04 8.60 -9.16
C PRO A 82 7.22 9.67 -9.86
N THR A 83 7.32 9.79 -11.18
CA THR A 83 6.63 10.84 -11.95
C THR A 83 5.40 10.34 -12.71
N VAL A 84 5.10 9.03 -12.67
CA VAL A 84 3.90 8.51 -13.34
C VAL A 84 2.64 9.01 -12.65
N SER A 85 1.58 9.20 -13.43
CA SER A 85 0.29 9.59 -12.90
C SER A 85 -0.37 8.45 -12.12
N VAL A 86 -1.35 8.79 -11.29
CA VAL A 86 -2.16 7.75 -10.61
C VAL A 86 -2.90 6.87 -11.61
N ARG A 87 -3.20 7.41 -12.80
CA ARG A 87 -3.82 6.67 -13.89
C ARG A 87 -2.90 5.55 -14.37
N VAL A 88 -1.64 5.86 -14.61
CA VAL A 88 -0.63 4.86 -15.01
C VAL A 88 -0.39 3.85 -13.88
N GLN A 89 -0.34 4.32 -12.64
CA GLN A 89 -0.22 3.45 -11.47
C GLN A 89 -1.38 2.44 -11.39
N HIS A 90 -2.59 2.89 -11.64
CA HIS A 90 -3.76 2.02 -11.68
C HIS A 90 -3.67 1.00 -12.83
N ASP A 91 -3.21 1.42 -14.00
CA ASP A 91 -3.01 0.53 -15.14
C ASP A 91 -1.99 -0.56 -14.84
N TYR A 92 -0.93 -0.23 -14.12
CA TYR A 92 0.04 -1.22 -13.66
C TYR A 92 -0.61 -2.28 -12.75
N TRP A 93 -1.41 -1.83 -11.78
CA TRP A 93 -2.14 -2.75 -10.91
C TRP A 93 -3.09 -3.66 -11.70
N ARG A 94 -3.85 -3.08 -12.63
CA ARG A 94 -4.75 -3.86 -13.50
C ARG A 94 -3.99 -4.91 -14.30
N GLY A 95 -2.87 -4.54 -14.86
CA GLY A 95 -2.04 -5.43 -15.65
C GLY A 95 -1.53 -6.61 -14.83
N ARG A 96 -1.08 -6.35 -13.61
CA ARG A 96 -0.66 -7.40 -12.68
C ARG A 96 -1.81 -8.33 -12.32
N MET A 97 -2.95 -7.78 -11.98
CA MET A 97 -4.15 -8.56 -11.66
C MET A 97 -4.57 -9.44 -12.84
N ALA A 98 -4.57 -8.88 -14.04
CA ALA A 98 -4.92 -9.62 -15.24
C ALA A 98 -3.94 -10.79 -15.52
N MET A 99 -2.65 -10.58 -15.29
CA MET A 99 -1.64 -11.62 -15.42
C MET A 99 -1.89 -12.78 -14.44
N ASP A 100 -2.43 -12.47 -13.26
CA ASP A 100 -2.77 -13.46 -12.24
C ASP A 100 -4.14 -14.12 -12.49
N GLY A 101 -4.83 -13.75 -13.57
CA GLY A 101 -6.10 -14.36 -13.97
C GLY A 101 -7.35 -13.60 -13.54
N TRP A 102 -7.20 -12.41 -12.95
CA TRP A 102 -8.34 -11.60 -12.54
C TRP A 102 -8.95 -10.87 -13.73
N SER A 103 -10.27 -10.69 -13.66
CA SER A 103 -11.04 -9.94 -14.66
C SER A 103 -12.10 -9.09 -13.98
N TYR A 104 -12.75 -8.24 -14.76
CA TYR A 104 -13.83 -7.41 -14.26
C TYR A 104 -15.03 -8.26 -13.83
N GLY A 105 -15.64 -7.87 -12.72
CA GLY A 105 -16.93 -8.36 -12.26
C GLY A 105 -17.56 -7.31 -11.35
N GLU A 106 -18.88 -7.26 -11.27
CA GLU A 106 -19.59 -6.23 -10.47
C GLU A 106 -19.28 -6.34 -8.97
N THR A 107 -18.92 -7.55 -8.52
CA THR A 107 -18.53 -7.78 -7.13
C THR A 107 -17.16 -8.41 -7.06
N LYS A 108 -16.43 -8.12 -5.98
CA LYS A 108 -15.17 -8.80 -5.72
C LYS A 108 -15.45 -10.24 -5.30
N ASN A 109 -14.93 -11.19 -6.07
CA ASN A 109 -15.11 -12.62 -5.82
C ASN A 109 -13.78 -13.34 -6.03
N GLY A 110 -13.17 -13.80 -4.94
CA GLY A 110 -11.87 -14.48 -5.00
C GLY A 110 -11.92 -15.81 -5.72
N ALA A 111 -13.01 -16.56 -5.59
CA ALA A 111 -13.16 -17.85 -6.25
C ALA A 111 -13.31 -17.71 -7.77
N ALA A 112 -14.08 -16.71 -8.22
CA ALA A 112 -14.26 -16.40 -9.63
C ALA A 112 -13.14 -15.53 -10.20
N MET A 113 -12.30 -14.96 -9.34
CA MET A 113 -11.23 -14.03 -9.69
C MET A 113 -11.76 -12.80 -10.43
N THR A 114 -12.79 -12.18 -9.87
CA THR A 114 -13.39 -10.95 -10.40
C THR A 114 -13.22 -9.80 -9.43
N HIS A 115 -13.08 -8.60 -9.98
CA HIS A 115 -12.90 -7.40 -9.19
C HIS A 115 -13.55 -6.20 -9.92
N PRO A 116 -14.36 -5.39 -9.20
CA PRO A 116 -15.06 -4.25 -9.82
C PRO A 116 -14.12 -3.11 -10.23
N ASN A 117 -12.93 -3.03 -9.66
CA ASN A 117 -11.95 -1.98 -10.00
C ASN A 117 -11.09 -2.33 -11.23
N MET A 118 -11.35 -3.47 -11.88
CA MET A 118 -10.69 -3.84 -13.14
C MET A 118 -11.28 -3.07 -14.33
N VAL A 119 -11.28 -1.76 -14.22
CA VAL A 119 -11.78 -0.80 -15.20
C VAL A 119 -10.78 0.36 -15.33
N ASP A 120 -10.96 1.22 -16.30
CA ASP A 120 -10.13 2.43 -16.41
C ASP A 120 -10.27 3.30 -15.16
N PHE A 121 -9.19 3.99 -14.82
CA PHE A 121 -9.16 4.85 -13.64
C PHE A 121 -10.33 5.84 -13.60
N ASP A 122 -10.68 6.43 -14.76
CA ASP A 122 -11.78 7.40 -14.86
C ASP A 122 -13.16 6.79 -14.59
N GLN A 123 -13.29 5.48 -14.70
CA GLN A 123 -14.56 4.78 -14.41
C GLN A 123 -14.69 4.42 -12.93
N LEU A 124 -13.62 4.59 -12.15
CA LEU A 124 -13.68 4.36 -10.71
C LEU A 124 -14.46 5.48 -10.03
N SER A 125 -15.20 5.14 -8.97
CA SER A 125 -15.76 6.14 -8.07
C SER A 125 -14.63 6.92 -7.37
N PHE A 126 -14.95 8.11 -6.85
CA PHE A 126 -13.97 8.91 -6.14
C PHE A 126 -13.32 8.14 -4.97
N PRO A 127 -14.08 7.43 -4.11
CA PRO A 127 -13.47 6.66 -3.03
C PRO A 127 -12.49 5.60 -3.52
N GLN A 128 -12.72 4.99 -4.68
CA GLN A 128 -11.81 3.99 -5.25
C GLN A 128 -10.59 4.65 -5.89
N GLN A 129 -10.75 5.79 -6.54
CA GLN A 129 -9.62 6.57 -7.05
C GLN A 129 -8.68 7.01 -5.93
N MET A 130 -9.22 7.32 -4.76
CA MET A 130 -8.42 7.72 -3.60
C MET A 130 -7.46 6.63 -3.15
N LYS A 131 -7.75 5.36 -3.38
CA LYS A 131 -6.83 4.27 -3.02
C LYS A 131 -5.49 4.38 -3.74
N ALA A 132 -5.52 4.65 -5.04
CA ALA A 132 -4.29 4.87 -5.81
C ALA A 132 -3.55 6.13 -5.34
N ARG A 133 -4.29 7.20 -5.06
CA ARG A 133 -3.71 8.46 -4.55
C ARG A 133 -3.07 8.28 -3.18
N LEU A 134 -3.69 7.51 -2.29
CA LEU A 134 -3.14 7.22 -0.97
C LEU A 134 -1.82 6.48 -1.07
N TRP A 135 -1.72 5.44 -1.89
CA TRP A 135 -0.47 4.74 -2.10
C TRP A 135 0.64 5.68 -2.56
N ARG A 136 0.34 6.48 -3.57
CA ARG A 136 1.30 7.44 -4.12
C ARG A 136 1.77 8.44 -3.06
N HIS A 137 0.85 9.05 -2.33
CA HIS A 137 1.19 10.06 -1.33
C HIS A 137 1.96 9.47 -0.16
N ILE A 138 1.59 8.29 0.31
CA ILE A 138 2.30 7.63 1.42
C ILE A 138 3.72 7.29 1.01
N VAL A 139 3.92 6.68 -0.15
CA VAL A 139 5.26 6.34 -0.64
C VAL A 139 6.13 7.58 -0.75
N HIS A 140 5.62 8.62 -1.40
CA HIS A 140 6.37 9.87 -1.59
C HIS A 140 6.65 10.58 -0.27
N ALA A 141 5.69 10.60 0.66
CA ALA A 141 5.87 11.24 1.96
C ALA A 141 6.94 10.54 2.81
N VAL A 142 6.99 9.21 2.76
CA VAL A 142 7.95 8.43 3.57
C VAL A 142 9.37 8.55 3.03
N VAL A 143 9.54 8.52 1.73
CA VAL A 143 10.90 8.62 1.15
C VAL A 143 11.40 10.06 0.98
N GLY A 144 10.53 11.01 1.10
CA GLY A 144 10.87 12.43 1.02
C GLY A 144 10.74 12.97 -0.37
#